data_b705137a612518500f7441138f4430bb
#
_entry.id   b705137a612518500f7441138f4430bb
#
_cell.length_a   1.000
_cell.length_b   1.000
_cell.length_c   1.000
_cell.angle_alpha   90.00
_cell.angle_beta   90.00
_cell.angle_gamma   90.00
#
_symmetry.space_group_name_H-M   'P 1'
#
loop_
_entity.id
_entity.type
_entity.pdbx_description
1 polymer ?
#
loop_
_entity_poly.entity_id
_entity_poly.type
_entity_poly.pdbx_seq_one_letter_code
_entity_poly.pdbx_strand_id
1 'polypeptide(L)'
;VGLRGTVEEAAFKLEMEVVDNGANFSLGQRQLLCMGRALLRNSRILMMDEATASVDMDSDALIQKTVREAFAHCTTLTIAHRLNTIMDSDKVAFLDDGRLTEYGEPNELLKDKTGSFTALVNQSGSKNSKFLASLSEQAASKRASAVNLTELDGSE
;
A
#
# COMPACT_ATOMS: atom_id res chain seq x y z
N VAL A 1 0.59 -7.68 -13.65
CA VAL A 1 -0.30 -7.62 -12.48
C VAL A 1 -0.73 -9.00 -11.94
N GLY A 2 0.07 -10.07 -12.09
CA GLY A 2 -0.17 -11.35 -11.42
C GLY A 2 -1.41 -12.17 -11.83
N LEU A 3 -2.09 -11.79 -12.91
CA LEU A 3 -3.28 -12.51 -13.41
C LEU A 3 -2.98 -13.48 -14.56
N ARG A 4 -1.70 -13.64 -14.92
CA ARG A 4 -1.30 -14.43 -16.09
C ARG A 4 -1.82 -15.86 -16.03
N GLY A 5 -1.62 -16.55 -14.90
CA GLY A 5 -2.12 -17.92 -14.71
C GLY A 5 -3.62 -18.03 -14.90
N THR A 6 -4.40 -17.17 -14.23
CA THR A 6 -5.87 -17.15 -14.35
C THR A 6 -6.34 -16.99 -15.81
N VAL A 7 -5.66 -16.14 -16.58
CA VAL A 7 -6.03 -15.89 -17.99
C VAL A 7 -5.57 -17.03 -18.89
N GLU A 8 -4.36 -17.58 -18.68
CA GLU A 8 -3.83 -18.69 -19.48
C GLU A 8 -4.59 -20.01 -19.27
N GLU A 9 -5.13 -20.23 -18.07
CA GLU A 9 -5.94 -21.40 -17.72
C GLU A 9 -7.40 -21.29 -18.17
N ALA A 10 -7.89 -20.08 -18.45
CA ALA A 10 -9.24 -19.86 -18.94
C ALA A 10 -9.42 -20.45 -20.35
N ALA A 11 -10.58 -21.05 -20.63
CA ALA A 11 -10.87 -21.71 -21.90
C ALA A 11 -10.69 -20.80 -23.12
N PHE A 12 -10.94 -19.49 -22.96
CA PHE A 12 -10.86 -18.49 -24.03
C PHE A 12 -9.69 -17.50 -23.84
N LYS A 13 -8.83 -17.70 -22.86
CA LYS A 13 -7.66 -16.84 -22.58
C LYS A 13 -8.06 -15.36 -22.54
N LEU A 14 -7.47 -14.55 -23.42
CA LEU A 14 -7.75 -13.10 -23.47
C LEU A 14 -9.16 -12.75 -23.98
N GLU A 15 -9.83 -13.69 -24.66
CA GLU A 15 -11.22 -13.55 -25.14
C GLU A 15 -12.24 -13.99 -24.06
N MET A 16 -11.78 -14.27 -22.84
CA MET A 16 -12.66 -14.63 -21.74
C MET A 16 -13.65 -13.51 -21.44
N GLU A 17 -14.95 -13.84 -21.44
CA GLU A 17 -16.00 -12.91 -21.09
C GLU A 17 -15.88 -12.47 -19.63
N VAL A 18 -15.94 -11.17 -19.40
CA VAL A 18 -16.08 -10.57 -18.07
C VAL A 18 -17.56 -10.36 -17.82
N VAL A 19 -18.16 -11.19 -16.97
CA VAL A 19 -19.58 -11.06 -16.63
C VAL A 19 -19.83 -9.82 -15.76
N ASP A 20 -21.10 -9.45 -15.61
CA ASP A 20 -21.51 -8.28 -14.86
C ASP A 20 -20.82 -8.18 -13.50
N ASN A 21 -20.24 -7.01 -13.21
CA ASN A 21 -19.44 -6.73 -12.03
C ASN A 21 -18.20 -7.62 -11.84
N GLY A 22 -17.78 -8.35 -12.88
CA GLY A 22 -16.64 -9.26 -12.82
C GLY A 22 -16.87 -10.43 -11.86
N ALA A 23 -18.11 -10.95 -11.76
CA ALA A 23 -18.47 -12.01 -10.79
C ALA A 23 -17.72 -13.33 -11.02
N ASN A 24 -17.15 -13.54 -12.20
CA ASN A 24 -16.27 -14.68 -12.51
C ASN A 24 -14.82 -14.49 -12.04
N PHE A 25 -14.49 -13.36 -11.38
CA PHE A 25 -13.20 -13.13 -10.74
C PHE A 25 -13.34 -13.04 -9.23
N SER A 26 -12.32 -13.50 -8.49
CA SER A 26 -12.24 -13.22 -7.07
C SER A 26 -12.11 -11.71 -6.81
N LEU A 27 -12.38 -11.27 -5.59
CA LEU A 27 -12.25 -9.86 -5.23
C LEU A 27 -10.83 -9.35 -5.47
N GLY A 28 -9.81 -10.12 -5.07
CA GLY A 28 -8.40 -9.78 -5.32
C GLY A 28 -8.07 -9.70 -6.82
N GLN A 29 -8.58 -10.63 -7.62
CA GLN A 29 -8.40 -10.58 -9.08
C GLN A 29 -9.05 -9.34 -9.70
N ARG A 30 -10.24 -8.94 -9.25
CA ARG A 30 -10.88 -7.70 -9.68
C ARG A 30 -10.06 -6.47 -9.34
N GLN A 31 -9.46 -6.44 -8.15
CA GLN A 31 -8.57 -5.35 -7.74
C GLN A 31 -7.31 -5.29 -8.60
N LEU A 32 -6.68 -6.43 -8.89
CA LEU A 32 -5.54 -6.50 -9.81
C LEU A 32 -5.89 -6.02 -11.22
N LEU A 33 -7.10 -6.33 -11.72
CA LEU A 33 -7.59 -5.78 -13.00
C LEU A 33 -7.74 -4.25 -12.95
N CYS A 34 -8.30 -3.72 -11.85
CA CYS A 34 -8.41 -2.28 -11.67
C CYS A 34 -7.04 -1.59 -11.61
N MET A 35 -6.05 -2.23 -10.97
CA MET A 35 -4.67 -1.74 -10.95
C MET A 35 -4.03 -1.78 -12.35
N GLY A 36 -4.27 -2.85 -13.13
CA GLY A 36 -3.83 -2.91 -14.52
C GLY A 36 -4.39 -1.76 -15.35
N ARG A 37 -5.67 -1.42 -15.16
CA ARG A 37 -6.30 -0.24 -15.80
C ARG A 37 -5.67 1.07 -15.36
N ALA A 38 -5.34 1.23 -14.09
CA ALA A 38 -4.66 2.41 -13.56
C ALA A 38 -3.26 2.58 -14.16
N LEU A 39 -2.49 1.47 -14.29
CA LEU A 39 -1.18 1.45 -14.93
C LEU A 39 -1.24 1.93 -16.38
N LEU A 40 -2.21 1.42 -17.15
CA LEU A 40 -2.37 1.82 -18.55
C LEU A 40 -2.73 3.31 -18.73
N ARG A 41 -3.34 3.93 -17.71
CA ARG A 41 -3.66 5.36 -17.71
C ARG A 41 -2.44 6.24 -17.44
N ASN A 42 -1.35 5.69 -16.94
CA ASN A 42 -0.13 6.40 -16.56
C ASN A 42 -0.41 7.65 -15.69
N SER A 43 -1.25 7.48 -14.68
CA SER A 43 -1.67 8.56 -13.78
C SER A 43 -0.52 8.95 -12.85
N ARG A 44 -0.41 10.24 -12.53
CA ARG A 44 0.58 10.74 -11.56
C ARG A 44 0.13 10.56 -10.10
N ILE A 45 -1.16 10.40 -9.88
CA ILE A 45 -1.77 10.23 -8.56
C ILE A 45 -2.61 8.95 -8.59
N LEU A 46 -2.38 8.07 -7.63
CA LEU A 46 -3.16 6.87 -7.38
C LEU A 46 -3.89 7.02 -6.04
N MET A 47 -5.21 6.92 -6.07
CA MET A 47 -6.02 6.92 -4.85
C MET A 47 -6.56 5.50 -4.63
N MET A 48 -6.34 4.96 -3.43
CA MET A 48 -6.79 3.64 -3.02
C MET A 48 -7.59 3.75 -1.72
N ASP A 49 -8.83 3.32 -1.79
CA ASP A 49 -9.73 3.26 -0.64
C ASP A 49 -10.01 1.79 -0.31
N GLU A 50 -9.53 1.34 0.85
CA GLU A 50 -9.73 -0.01 1.37
C GLU A 50 -9.41 -1.14 0.36
N ALA A 51 -8.46 -0.92 -0.53
CA ALA A 51 -8.19 -1.79 -1.67
C ALA A 51 -7.91 -3.27 -1.31
N THR A 52 -7.64 -3.59 -0.05
CA THR A 52 -7.32 -4.96 0.40
C THR A 52 -8.14 -5.45 1.60
N ALA A 53 -9.15 -4.72 2.03
CA ALA A 53 -9.89 -5.02 3.26
C ALA A 53 -10.52 -6.43 3.28
N SER A 54 -10.98 -6.93 2.13
CA SER A 54 -11.65 -8.23 2.00
C SER A 54 -10.89 -9.22 1.11
N VAL A 55 -9.58 -9.05 0.98
CA VAL A 55 -8.72 -9.88 0.13
C VAL A 55 -7.93 -10.85 1.00
N ASP A 56 -7.71 -12.07 0.51
CA ASP A 56 -6.84 -13.06 1.15
C ASP A 56 -5.39 -12.56 1.26
N MET A 57 -4.60 -13.15 2.15
CA MET A 57 -3.25 -12.69 2.46
C MET A 57 -2.29 -12.75 1.26
N ASP A 58 -2.42 -13.76 0.40
CA ASP A 58 -1.53 -13.94 -0.74
C ASP A 58 -1.82 -12.90 -1.82
N SER A 59 -3.10 -12.67 -2.09
CA SER A 59 -3.54 -11.60 -3.01
C SER A 59 -3.22 -10.21 -2.46
N ASP A 60 -3.34 -9.97 -1.14
CA ASP A 60 -2.95 -8.71 -0.50
C ASP A 60 -1.45 -8.44 -0.69
N ALA A 61 -0.59 -9.42 -0.41
CA ALA A 61 0.85 -9.29 -0.59
C ALA A 61 1.21 -8.96 -2.05
N LEU A 62 0.55 -9.60 -3.02
CA LEU A 62 0.75 -9.32 -4.44
C LEU A 62 0.29 -7.90 -4.82
N ILE A 63 -0.86 -7.46 -4.32
CA ILE A 63 -1.38 -6.10 -4.53
C ILE A 63 -0.39 -5.08 -3.97
N GLN A 64 0.05 -5.24 -2.72
CA GLN A 64 1.01 -4.33 -2.07
C GLN A 64 2.34 -4.27 -2.83
N LYS A 65 2.86 -5.41 -3.27
CA LYS A 65 4.06 -5.47 -4.10
C LYS A 65 3.86 -4.72 -5.43
N THR A 66 2.74 -4.96 -6.11
CA THR A 66 2.42 -4.30 -7.39
C THR A 66 2.32 -2.78 -7.22
N VAL A 67 1.70 -2.30 -6.12
CA VAL A 67 1.63 -0.86 -5.83
C VAL A 67 3.03 -0.27 -5.69
N ARG A 68 3.89 -0.87 -4.88
CA ARG A 68 5.24 -0.35 -4.64
C ARG A 68 6.12 -0.33 -5.88
N GLU A 69 6.03 -1.36 -6.71
CA GLU A 69 6.92 -1.50 -7.89
C GLU A 69 6.37 -0.74 -9.10
N ALA A 70 5.10 -0.96 -9.42
CA ALA A 70 4.52 -0.46 -10.66
C ALA A 70 4.07 1.00 -10.57
N PHE A 71 3.78 1.51 -9.37
CA PHE A 71 3.37 2.90 -9.13
C PHE A 71 4.41 3.72 -8.38
N ALA A 72 5.68 3.28 -8.35
CA ALA A 72 6.78 4.01 -7.69
C ALA A 72 6.95 5.46 -8.20
N HIS A 73 6.49 5.74 -9.44
CA HIS A 73 6.51 7.07 -10.05
C HIS A 73 5.27 7.93 -9.71
N CYS A 74 4.32 7.38 -8.96
CA CYS A 74 3.06 8.04 -8.61
C CYS A 74 3.08 8.56 -7.18
N THR A 75 2.37 9.64 -6.92
CA THR A 75 1.93 9.94 -5.56
C THR A 75 0.77 9.03 -5.21
N THR A 76 0.94 8.16 -4.20
CA THR A 76 -0.12 7.25 -3.75
C THR A 76 -0.79 7.81 -2.50
N LEU A 77 -2.12 7.88 -2.51
CA LEU A 77 -2.94 8.18 -1.35
C LEU A 77 -3.74 6.93 -0.99
N THR A 78 -3.48 6.36 0.18
CA THR A 78 -4.10 5.11 0.61
C THR A 78 -4.91 5.31 1.89
N ILE A 79 -6.19 4.96 1.85
CA ILE A 79 -7.00 4.75 3.05
C ILE A 79 -6.93 3.26 3.37
N ALA A 80 -6.36 2.92 4.53
CA ALA A 80 -6.08 1.54 4.88
C ALA A 80 -6.66 1.16 6.25
N HIS A 81 -7.27 -0.01 6.31
CA HIS A 81 -7.68 -0.66 7.56
C HIS A 81 -6.57 -1.48 8.21
N ARG A 82 -5.57 -1.89 7.44
CA ARG A 82 -4.46 -2.70 7.93
C ARG A 82 -3.26 -1.82 8.20
N LEU A 83 -2.84 -1.73 9.46
CA LEU A 83 -1.72 -0.89 9.87
C LEU A 83 -0.41 -1.24 9.15
N ASN A 84 -0.16 -2.51 8.86
CA ASN A 84 1.04 -2.94 8.15
C ASN A 84 1.19 -2.30 6.76
N THR A 85 0.09 -1.91 6.10
CA THR A 85 0.11 -1.28 4.76
C THR A 85 0.55 0.17 4.77
N ILE A 86 0.52 0.83 5.93
CA ILE A 86 0.88 2.25 6.06
C ILE A 86 2.21 2.48 6.78
N MET A 87 2.80 1.43 7.39
CA MET A 87 4.04 1.58 8.15
C MET A 87 5.26 1.91 7.28
N ASP A 88 5.24 1.61 6.01
CA ASP A 88 6.28 1.96 5.05
C ASP A 88 5.94 3.17 4.18
N SER A 89 4.83 3.86 4.46
CA SER A 89 4.46 5.10 3.77
C SER A 89 5.40 6.24 4.13
N ASP A 90 5.58 7.18 3.20
CA ASP A 90 6.40 8.39 3.44
C ASP A 90 5.77 9.29 4.50
N LYS A 91 4.46 9.42 4.50
CA LYS A 91 3.69 10.20 5.48
C LYS A 91 2.38 9.50 5.81
N VAL A 92 1.96 9.63 7.05
CA VAL A 92 0.64 9.27 7.54
C VAL A 92 -0.11 10.55 7.92
N ALA A 93 -1.35 10.65 7.47
CA ALA A 93 -2.29 11.66 7.91
C ALA A 93 -3.33 10.97 8.82
N PHE A 94 -3.32 11.27 10.10
CA PHE A 94 -4.28 10.73 11.06
C PHE A 94 -5.43 11.73 11.20
N LEU A 95 -6.64 11.26 10.86
CA LEU A 95 -7.85 12.07 10.95
C LEU A 95 -8.72 11.57 12.10
N ASP A 96 -9.19 12.50 12.90
CA ASP A 96 -10.14 12.24 13.97
C ASP A 96 -11.24 13.31 13.94
N ASP A 97 -12.49 12.89 14.02
CA ASP A 97 -13.68 13.75 13.91
C ASP A 97 -13.61 14.77 12.75
N GLY A 98 -13.17 14.31 11.59
CA GLY A 98 -13.04 15.11 10.36
C GLY A 98 -11.89 16.13 10.39
N ARG A 99 -10.99 16.06 11.35
CA ARG A 99 -9.84 16.97 11.50
C ARG A 99 -8.54 16.19 11.37
N LEU A 100 -7.55 16.79 10.71
CA LEU A 100 -6.19 16.29 10.69
C LEU A 100 -5.54 16.57 12.06
N THR A 101 -5.30 15.53 12.85
CA THR A 101 -4.73 15.63 14.20
C THR A 101 -3.24 15.36 14.23
N GLU A 102 -2.77 14.43 13.38
CA GLU A 102 -1.35 14.11 13.28
C GLU A 102 -0.95 13.94 11.81
N TYR A 103 0.26 14.38 11.47
CA TYR A 103 0.83 14.25 10.13
C TYR A 103 2.34 14.10 10.19
N GLY A 104 2.86 13.01 9.66
CA GLY A 104 4.31 12.77 9.70
C GLY A 104 4.71 11.39 9.19
N GLU A 105 6.00 11.09 9.27
CA GLU A 105 6.49 9.73 9.02
C GLU A 105 6.01 8.78 10.12
N PRO A 106 5.64 7.53 9.79
CA PRO A 106 5.16 6.58 10.79
C PRO A 106 6.12 6.41 11.97
N ASN A 107 7.42 6.27 11.71
CA ASN A 107 8.45 6.14 12.74
C ASN A 107 8.59 7.38 13.64
N GLU A 108 8.38 8.59 13.11
CA GLU A 108 8.41 9.82 13.89
C GLU A 108 7.15 9.96 14.76
N LEU A 109 5.97 9.65 14.20
CA LEU A 109 4.72 9.67 14.95
C LEU A 109 4.74 8.66 16.12
N LEU A 110 5.38 7.50 15.97
CA LEU A 110 5.50 6.50 17.03
C LEU A 110 6.42 6.93 18.19
N LYS A 111 7.21 7.99 18.06
CA LYS A 111 8.01 8.56 19.15
C LYS A 111 7.15 9.28 20.18
N ASP A 112 6.04 9.89 19.75
CA ASP A 112 5.05 10.47 20.66
C ASP A 112 4.20 9.36 21.28
N LYS A 113 4.48 9.04 22.57
CA LYS A 113 3.76 7.99 23.30
C LYS A 113 2.33 8.38 23.66
N THR A 114 1.97 9.66 23.55
CA THR A 114 0.63 10.20 23.83
C THR A 114 -0.20 10.40 22.56
N GLY A 115 0.41 10.25 21.38
CA GLY A 115 -0.21 10.44 20.10
C GLY A 115 -1.30 9.40 19.79
N SER A 116 -2.33 9.83 19.07
CA SER A 116 -3.46 8.99 18.66
C SER A 116 -3.02 7.87 17.70
N PHE A 117 -2.08 8.17 16.80
CA PHE A 117 -1.49 7.15 15.92
C PHE A 117 -0.77 6.07 16.72
N THR A 118 0.04 6.46 17.72
CA THR A 118 0.71 5.51 18.62
C THR A 118 -0.30 4.69 19.43
N ALA A 119 -1.38 5.31 19.92
CA ALA A 119 -2.45 4.63 20.63
C ALA A 119 -3.13 3.58 19.72
N LEU A 120 -3.43 3.92 18.46
CA LEU A 120 -3.99 3.01 17.49
C LEU A 120 -3.07 1.80 17.22
N VAL A 121 -1.77 2.03 17.04
CA VAL A 121 -0.79 0.96 16.83
C VAL A 121 -0.72 0.04 18.06
N ASN A 122 -0.75 0.60 19.27
CA ASN A 122 -0.71 -0.17 20.52
C ASN A 122 -1.97 -1.02 20.76
N GLN A 123 -3.15 -0.59 20.26
CA GLN A 123 -4.38 -1.39 20.32
C GLN A 123 -4.28 -2.72 19.55
N SER A 124 -3.36 -2.83 18.60
CA SER A 124 -3.10 -4.08 17.87
C SER A 124 -2.43 -5.18 18.70
N GLY A 125 -2.08 -4.89 19.95
CA GLY A 125 -1.42 -5.79 20.90
C GLY A 125 0.11 -5.69 20.87
N SER A 126 0.75 -6.04 22.00
CA SER A 126 2.17 -5.77 22.25
C SER A 126 3.15 -6.44 21.27
N LYS A 127 2.83 -7.62 20.75
CA LYS A 127 3.67 -8.28 19.72
C LYS A 127 3.54 -7.58 18.38
N ASN A 128 2.31 -7.26 17.98
CA ASN A 128 2.05 -6.65 16.70
C ASN A 128 2.54 -5.19 16.65
N SER A 129 2.37 -4.43 17.73
CA SER A 129 2.88 -3.05 17.80
C SER A 129 4.40 -2.97 17.65
N LYS A 130 5.15 -3.91 18.26
CA LYS A 130 6.60 -4.00 18.06
C LYS A 130 6.98 -4.34 16.63
N PHE A 131 6.26 -5.27 16.02
CA PHE A 131 6.46 -5.62 14.61
C PHE A 131 6.19 -4.43 13.69
N LEU A 132 5.08 -3.72 13.89
CA LEU A 132 4.73 -2.52 13.13
C LEU A 132 5.78 -1.41 13.30
N ALA A 133 6.26 -1.18 14.52
CA ALA A 133 7.33 -0.22 14.77
C ALA A 133 8.61 -0.60 14.00
N SER A 134 9.00 -1.88 14.01
CA SER A 134 10.17 -2.34 13.26
C SER A 134 10.03 -2.15 11.75
N LEU A 135 8.82 -2.30 11.19
CA LEU A 135 8.56 -2.02 9.77
C LEU A 135 8.78 -0.55 9.44
N SER A 136 8.28 0.36 10.29
CA SER A 136 8.44 1.80 10.06
C SER A 136 9.89 2.25 10.18
N GLU A 137 10.67 1.69 11.11
CA GLU A 137 12.10 1.97 11.25
C GLU A 137 12.90 1.48 10.04
N GLN A 138 12.62 0.26 9.55
CA GLN A 138 13.26 -0.27 8.35
C GLN A 138 12.96 0.58 7.12
N ALA A 139 11.72 1.04 6.97
CA ALA A 139 11.32 1.91 5.87
C ALA A 139 12.04 3.26 5.93
N ALA A 140 12.12 3.88 7.12
CA ALA A 140 12.84 5.12 7.33
C ALA A 140 14.35 4.97 7.00
N SER A 141 14.98 3.89 7.44
CA SER A 141 16.39 3.60 7.13
C SER A 141 16.64 3.45 5.63
N LYS A 142 15.75 2.77 4.92
CA LYS A 142 15.85 2.63 3.46
C LYS A 142 15.73 3.98 2.74
N ARG A 143 14.80 4.85 3.18
CA ARG A 143 14.64 6.20 2.61
C ARG A 143 15.89 7.05 2.84
N ALA A 144 16.43 7.05 4.06
CA ALA A 144 17.65 7.80 4.38
C ALA A 144 18.86 7.35 3.54
N SER A 145 18.99 6.03 3.31
CA SER A 145 20.07 5.49 2.46
C SER A 145 19.89 5.88 0.99
N ALA A 146 18.67 5.96 0.49
CA ALA A 146 18.38 6.36 -0.90
C ALA A 146 18.69 7.85 -1.14
N VAL A 147 18.39 8.71 -0.18
CA VAL A 147 18.71 10.16 -0.26
C VAL A 147 20.21 10.38 -0.33
N ASN A 148 21.01 9.69 0.50
CA ASN A 148 22.47 9.81 0.50
C ASN A 148 23.11 9.38 -0.83
N LEU A 149 22.54 8.41 -1.52
CA LEU A 149 23.05 7.96 -2.83
C LEU A 149 22.78 8.99 -3.94
N THR A 150 21.65 9.67 -3.92
CA THR A 150 21.32 10.71 -4.91
C THR A 150 22.13 11.99 -4.73
N GLU A 151 22.56 12.30 -3.51
CA GLU A 151 23.43 13.46 -3.25
C GLU A 151 24.88 13.22 -3.70
N LEU A 152 25.34 11.96 -3.77
CA LEU A 152 26.68 11.61 -4.24
C LEU A 152 26.80 11.61 -5.77
N ASP A 153 25.72 11.27 -6.49
CA ASP A 153 25.69 11.27 -7.98
C ASP A 153 25.46 12.67 -8.60
N GLY A 154 25.01 13.65 -7.81
CA GLY A 154 24.72 15.01 -8.26
C GLY A 154 25.91 15.98 -8.17
N SER A 155 27.11 15.52 -7.80
CA SER A 155 28.29 16.37 -7.57
C SER A 155 29.40 16.21 -8.65
N GLU A 156 29.03 15.81 -9.88
CA GLU A 156 29.93 15.88 -11.06
C GLU A 156 29.52 16.97 -12.05
#